data_83331464c0488bbe87c8df638cc5a34d
#
_entry.id   83331464c0488bbe87c8df638cc5a34d
#
_cell.length_a   1.000
_cell.length_b   1.000
_cell.length_c   1.000
_cell.angle_alpha   90.00
_cell.angle_beta   90.00
_cell.angle_gamma   90.00
#
_symmetry.space_group_name_H-M   'P 1'
#
loop_
_entity.id
_entity.type
_entity.pdbx_description
1 polymer ?
#
loop_
_entity_poly.entity_id
_entity_poly.type
_entity_poly.pdbx_seq_one_letter_code
_entity_poly.pdbx_strand_id
1 'polypeptide(L)'
;RQKPMELTFEAVNKDSVWVDYLSWARDTVKSDLSGADWVRHNYDKPITLKCPLITSYEATSSVQLPEAYILMPQWTEVIELLDLHGIHYTRLAEPKQMEVETYRYTKATFSPRQSEGRIPVLNTEYTTQKETLTAPAGSVIIDMNQPNGRMAAWMLEPSAPGSLVYWGFFNQVV
;
A
#
# COMPACT_ATOMS: atom_id res chain seq x y z
N ARG A 1 -13.88 8.72 -14.85
CA ARG A 1 -12.83 7.70 -15.01
C ARG A 1 -11.74 8.10 -16.03
N GLN A 2 -11.70 9.33 -16.50
CA GLN A 2 -10.70 9.79 -17.46
C GLN A 2 -9.39 10.25 -16.81
N LYS A 3 -9.40 10.57 -15.51
CA LYS A 3 -8.21 11.01 -14.79
C LYS A 3 -7.56 9.83 -14.05
N PRO A 4 -6.24 9.59 -14.22
CA PRO A 4 -5.52 8.59 -13.44
C PRO A 4 -5.65 8.83 -11.94
N MET A 5 -5.63 7.78 -11.15
CA MET A 5 -5.56 7.85 -9.71
C MET A 5 -4.12 8.00 -9.27
N GLU A 6 -3.84 9.06 -8.53
CA GLU A 6 -2.53 9.29 -7.93
C GLU A 6 -2.31 8.30 -6.78
N LEU A 7 -1.14 7.66 -6.73
CA LEU A 7 -0.80 6.62 -5.76
C LEU A 7 0.30 7.04 -4.79
N THR A 8 1.38 7.62 -5.29
CA THR A 8 2.51 8.02 -4.46
C THR A 8 2.69 9.53 -4.51
N PHE A 9 3.15 10.09 -3.39
CA PHE A 9 3.35 11.52 -3.25
C PHE A 9 4.69 11.79 -2.57
N GLU A 10 5.33 12.86 -2.97
CA GLU A 10 6.51 13.41 -2.28
C GLU A 10 6.23 14.80 -1.77
N ALA A 11 6.76 15.08 -0.59
CA ALA A 11 6.70 16.42 -0.02
C ALA A 11 7.60 17.36 -0.80
N VAL A 12 7.04 18.49 -1.25
CA VAL A 12 7.76 19.51 -1.98
C VAL A 12 7.84 20.80 -1.17
N ASN A 13 9.04 21.37 -1.08
CA ASN A 13 9.28 22.57 -0.28
C ASN A 13 8.96 23.85 -1.09
N LYS A 14 7.72 23.98 -1.56
CA LYS A 14 7.26 25.17 -2.31
C LYS A 14 6.75 26.27 -1.40
N ASP A 15 6.00 25.88 -0.36
CA ASP A 15 5.24 26.81 0.49
C ASP A 15 5.46 26.50 1.99
N SER A 16 6.70 26.14 2.36
CA SER A 16 6.99 25.84 3.76
C SER A 16 7.01 27.10 4.60
N VAL A 17 6.43 27.01 5.79
CA VAL A 17 6.55 28.03 6.84
C VAL A 17 7.35 27.47 8.00
N TRP A 18 8.18 28.32 8.61
CA TRP A 18 8.91 27.91 9.81
C TRP A 18 7.99 27.99 11.02
N VAL A 19 7.89 26.90 11.75
CA VAL A 19 7.09 26.77 12.97
C VAL A 19 7.93 26.41 14.17
N ASP A 20 7.45 26.76 15.33
CA ASP A 20 8.01 26.34 16.60
C ASP A 20 7.46 24.98 16.97
N TYR A 21 8.32 23.97 16.97
CA TYR A 21 8.00 22.60 17.39
C TYR A 21 8.46 22.39 18.85
N LEU A 22 7.49 22.21 19.73
CA LEU A 22 7.77 21.96 21.15
C LEU A 22 8.18 20.50 21.34
N SER A 23 9.30 20.30 21.99
CA SER A 23 9.89 18.98 22.22
C SER A 23 10.65 18.94 23.55
N TRP A 24 11.34 17.86 23.80
CA TRP A 24 12.25 17.69 24.93
C TRP A 24 13.66 17.39 24.44
N ALA A 25 14.66 17.77 25.25
CA ALA A 25 16.03 17.37 24.98
C ALA A 25 16.13 15.84 24.91
N ARG A 26 17.04 15.36 24.07
CA ARG A 26 17.24 13.92 23.82
C ARG A 26 18.68 13.55 24.08
N ASP A 27 18.88 12.43 24.76
CA ASP A 27 20.18 11.81 25.01
C ASP A 27 20.20 10.44 24.31
N THR A 28 21.29 10.10 23.66
CA THR A 28 21.52 8.72 23.21
C THR A 28 22.17 7.95 24.34
N VAL A 29 21.54 6.87 24.77
CA VAL A 29 22.01 6.02 25.87
C VAL A 29 22.07 4.57 25.40
N LYS A 30 23.00 3.80 25.99
CA LYS A 30 23.08 2.35 25.75
C LYS A 30 22.05 1.60 26.59
N SER A 31 21.42 0.60 26.00
CA SER A 31 20.56 -0.32 26.71
C SER A 31 21.39 -1.33 27.50
N ASP A 32 21.12 -1.46 28.78
CA ASP A 32 21.76 -2.47 29.64
C ASP A 32 21.36 -3.92 29.26
N LEU A 33 20.24 -4.09 28.57
CA LEU A 33 19.75 -5.40 28.14
C LEU A 33 20.34 -5.85 26.80
N SER A 34 20.36 -4.97 25.79
CA SER A 34 20.73 -5.32 24.42
C SER A 34 22.08 -4.77 23.98
N GLY A 35 22.64 -3.81 24.72
CA GLY A 35 23.83 -3.04 24.32
C GLY A 35 23.59 -2.09 23.14
N ALA A 36 22.36 -2.06 22.60
CA ALA A 36 22.01 -1.16 21.50
C ALA A 36 21.80 0.27 22.00
N ASP A 37 22.05 1.23 21.12
CA ASP A 37 21.75 2.63 21.39
C ASP A 37 20.27 2.90 21.26
N TRP A 38 19.70 3.67 22.19
CA TRP A 38 18.32 4.17 22.12
C TRP A 38 18.23 5.63 22.53
N VAL A 39 17.19 6.31 22.08
CA VAL A 39 16.95 7.73 22.36
C VAL A 39 16.08 7.84 23.61
N ARG A 40 16.63 8.50 24.64
CA ARG A 40 15.90 8.86 25.87
C ARG A 40 15.50 10.32 25.84
N HIS A 41 14.22 10.60 26.00
CA HIS A 41 13.71 11.95 26.16
C HIS A 41 13.88 12.42 27.60
N ASN A 42 14.45 13.62 27.79
CA ASN A 42 14.55 14.26 29.09
C ASN A 42 13.38 15.22 29.28
N TYR A 43 12.36 14.77 29.97
CA TYR A 43 11.13 15.52 30.17
C TYR A 43 11.27 16.73 31.10
N ASP A 44 12.37 16.85 31.84
CA ASP A 44 12.70 18.01 32.67
C ASP A 44 13.34 19.16 31.86
N LYS A 45 13.65 18.91 30.59
CA LYS A 45 14.28 19.89 29.69
C LYS A 45 13.44 20.12 28.44
N PRO A 46 12.36 20.92 28.51
CA PRO A 46 11.63 21.30 27.32
C PRO A 46 12.51 22.17 26.40
N ILE A 47 12.40 21.93 25.11
CA ILE A 47 13.10 22.69 24.06
C ILE A 47 12.13 23.10 22.97
N THR A 48 12.46 24.19 22.27
CA THR A 48 11.74 24.60 21.07
C THR A 48 12.66 24.45 19.87
N LEU A 49 12.23 23.69 18.89
CA LEU A 49 12.93 23.49 17.62
C LEU A 49 12.27 24.30 16.52
N LYS A 50 13.06 24.97 15.70
CA LYS A 50 12.57 25.58 14.47
C LYS A 50 12.53 24.52 13.38
N CYS A 51 11.35 24.23 12.85
CA CYS A 51 11.16 23.23 11.82
C CYS A 51 10.37 23.80 10.64
N PRO A 52 10.70 23.45 9.40
CA PRO A 52 9.85 23.78 8.26
C PRO A 52 8.60 22.88 8.29
N LEU A 53 7.43 23.49 8.28
CA LEU A 53 6.16 22.80 8.05
C LEU A 53 5.91 22.73 6.55
N ILE A 54 6.03 21.55 5.97
CA ILE A 54 5.79 21.30 4.55
C ILE A 54 4.38 20.76 4.41
N THR A 55 3.54 21.48 3.66
CA THR A 55 2.13 21.12 3.44
C THR A 55 1.81 20.80 1.99
N SER A 56 2.77 21.07 1.08
CA SER A 56 2.62 20.81 -0.35
C SER A 56 3.18 19.44 -0.72
N TYR A 57 2.41 18.67 -1.53
CA TYR A 57 2.78 17.36 -2.01
C TYR A 57 2.54 17.28 -3.51
N GLU A 58 3.43 16.62 -4.24
CA GLU A 58 3.27 16.32 -5.65
C GLU A 58 3.18 14.81 -5.86
N ALA A 59 2.29 14.41 -6.77
CA ALA A 59 2.14 13.00 -7.13
C ALA A 59 3.37 12.53 -7.92
N THR A 60 3.95 11.42 -7.50
CA THR A 60 5.13 10.80 -8.15
C THR A 60 4.76 9.58 -8.98
N SER A 61 3.61 8.97 -8.71
CA SER A 61 3.07 7.90 -9.54
C SER A 61 1.54 7.94 -9.61
N SER A 62 1.00 7.35 -10.67
CA SER A 62 -0.44 7.22 -10.86
C SER A 62 -0.77 5.96 -11.64
N VAL A 63 -2.00 5.48 -11.51
CA VAL A 63 -2.54 4.32 -12.22
C VAL A 63 -3.83 4.69 -12.94
N GLN A 64 -4.01 4.14 -14.15
CA GLN A 64 -5.29 4.20 -14.82
C GLN A 64 -6.20 3.12 -14.27
N LEU A 65 -7.27 3.51 -13.58
CA LEU A 65 -8.18 2.55 -12.96
C LEU A 65 -8.88 1.68 -14.02
N PRO A 66 -8.90 0.35 -13.84
CA PRO A 66 -9.70 -0.54 -14.68
C PRO A 66 -11.21 -0.36 -14.41
N GLU A 67 -12.03 -1.02 -15.19
CA GLU A 67 -13.48 -1.07 -14.92
C GLU A 67 -13.79 -1.95 -13.71
N ALA A 68 -13.04 -3.05 -13.56
CA ALA A 68 -13.15 -3.97 -12.43
C ALA A 68 -11.84 -4.69 -12.17
N TYR A 69 -11.63 -5.14 -10.94
CA TYR A 69 -10.60 -6.13 -10.59
C TYR A 69 -11.22 -7.50 -10.46
N ILE A 70 -10.42 -8.54 -10.72
CA ILE A 70 -10.80 -9.93 -10.57
C ILE A 70 -9.82 -10.61 -9.61
N LEU A 71 -10.34 -11.27 -8.59
CA LEU A 71 -9.59 -12.10 -7.68
C LEU A 71 -10.03 -13.55 -7.79
N MET A 72 -9.06 -14.45 -7.88
CA MET A 72 -9.30 -15.89 -7.87
C MET A 72 -9.73 -16.36 -6.48
N PRO A 73 -10.50 -17.47 -6.36
CA PRO A 73 -11.09 -17.89 -5.09
C PRO A 73 -10.08 -18.29 -4.02
N GLN A 74 -8.84 -18.62 -4.39
CA GLN A 74 -7.78 -18.97 -3.43
C GLN A 74 -7.32 -17.78 -2.56
N TRP A 75 -7.59 -16.55 -2.97
CA TRP A 75 -7.21 -15.36 -2.22
C TRP A 75 -8.23 -15.03 -1.12
N THR A 76 -8.52 -16.01 -0.26
CA THR A 76 -9.56 -15.91 0.78
C THR A 76 -9.31 -14.76 1.76
N GLU A 77 -8.07 -14.65 2.29
CA GLU A 77 -7.71 -13.56 3.20
C GLU A 77 -7.89 -12.17 2.56
N VAL A 78 -7.55 -12.04 1.26
CA VAL A 78 -7.75 -10.79 0.53
C VAL A 78 -9.23 -10.47 0.40
N ILE A 79 -10.06 -11.46 0.06
CA ILE A 79 -11.51 -11.29 -0.07
C ILE A 79 -12.14 -10.91 1.27
N GLU A 80 -11.72 -11.52 2.37
CA GLU A 80 -12.15 -11.15 3.72
C GLU A 80 -11.79 -9.70 4.08
N LEU A 81 -10.60 -9.24 3.68
CA LEU A 81 -10.21 -7.84 3.86
C LEU A 81 -11.06 -6.88 3.04
N LEU A 82 -11.47 -7.26 1.81
CA LEU A 82 -12.41 -6.45 1.04
C LEU A 82 -13.74 -6.29 1.77
N ASP A 83 -14.26 -7.36 2.36
CA ASP A 83 -15.49 -7.32 3.18
C ASP A 83 -15.34 -6.39 4.39
N LEU A 84 -14.22 -6.49 5.12
CA LEU A 84 -13.94 -5.63 6.27
C LEU A 84 -13.86 -4.14 5.91
N HIS A 85 -13.43 -3.82 4.67
CA HIS A 85 -13.37 -2.44 4.17
C HIS A 85 -14.66 -2.00 3.47
N GLY A 86 -15.71 -2.82 3.51
CA GLY A 86 -16.99 -2.52 2.87
C GLY A 86 -16.91 -2.39 1.36
N ILE A 87 -15.99 -3.12 0.74
CA ILE A 87 -15.84 -3.16 -0.72
C ILE A 87 -16.77 -4.23 -1.27
N HIS A 88 -17.69 -3.83 -2.14
CA HIS A 88 -18.64 -4.72 -2.77
C HIS A 88 -18.04 -5.45 -3.95
N TYR A 89 -18.38 -6.72 -4.09
CA TYR A 89 -17.99 -7.56 -5.21
C TYR A 89 -19.10 -8.53 -5.61
N THR A 90 -19.03 -9.04 -6.82
CA THR A 90 -19.90 -10.12 -7.31
C THR A 90 -19.10 -11.42 -7.36
N ARG A 91 -19.58 -12.46 -6.70
CA ARG A 91 -18.98 -13.81 -6.75
C ARG A 91 -19.53 -14.59 -7.93
N LEU A 92 -18.63 -15.17 -8.73
CA LEU A 92 -19.02 -16.01 -9.85
C LEU A 92 -19.59 -17.35 -9.36
N ALA A 93 -20.80 -17.67 -9.79
CA ALA A 93 -21.42 -18.98 -9.52
C ALA A 93 -20.85 -20.08 -10.43
N GLU A 94 -20.42 -19.71 -11.64
CA GLU A 94 -19.89 -20.61 -12.67
C GLU A 94 -18.59 -20.01 -13.25
N PRO A 95 -17.75 -20.84 -13.88
CA PRO A 95 -16.56 -20.34 -14.58
C PRO A 95 -16.96 -19.36 -15.69
N LYS A 96 -16.22 -18.26 -15.82
CA LYS A 96 -16.46 -17.24 -16.82
C LYS A 96 -15.19 -16.88 -17.57
N GLN A 97 -15.25 -16.94 -18.91
CA GLN A 97 -14.19 -16.49 -19.77
C GLN A 97 -14.31 -14.96 -19.98
N MET A 98 -13.19 -14.26 -19.88
CA MET A 98 -13.14 -12.81 -20.08
C MET A 98 -11.74 -12.35 -20.51
N GLU A 99 -11.68 -11.22 -21.20
CA GLU A 99 -10.42 -10.54 -21.49
C GLU A 99 -9.99 -9.73 -20.28
N VAL A 100 -8.75 -9.92 -19.85
CA VAL A 100 -8.17 -9.29 -18.67
C VAL A 100 -6.76 -8.79 -18.96
N GLU A 101 -6.31 -7.87 -18.14
CA GLU A 101 -4.91 -7.48 -18.05
C GLU A 101 -4.35 -8.05 -16.74
N THR A 102 -3.30 -8.88 -16.84
CA THR A 102 -2.68 -9.54 -15.69
C THR A 102 -1.33 -8.92 -15.39
N TYR A 103 -1.00 -8.85 -14.10
CA TYR A 103 0.34 -8.50 -13.64
C TYR A 103 1.23 -9.74 -13.68
N ARG A 104 2.41 -9.62 -14.30
CA ARG A 104 3.44 -10.67 -14.35
C ARG A 104 4.67 -10.15 -13.63
N TYR A 105 4.88 -10.61 -12.42
CA TYR A 105 6.02 -10.21 -11.61
C TYR A 105 7.30 -10.87 -12.14
N THR A 106 8.36 -10.07 -12.26
CA THR A 106 9.67 -10.50 -12.74
C THR A 106 10.71 -10.44 -11.65
N LYS A 107 10.49 -9.61 -10.62
CA LYS A 107 11.39 -9.48 -9.50
C LYS A 107 10.64 -8.92 -8.29
N ALA A 108 11.02 -9.40 -7.10
CA ALA A 108 10.58 -8.86 -5.83
C ALA A 108 11.76 -8.68 -4.87
N THR A 109 11.69 -7.62 -4.07
CA THR A 109 12.64 -7.36 -2.99
C THR A 109 11.88 -7.37 -1.67
N PHE A 110 12.19 -8.31 -0.81
CA PHE A 110 11.54 -8.47 0.49
C PHE A 110 12.30 -7.70 1.58
N SER A 111 11.57 -7.25 2.59
CA SER A 111 12.17 -6.68 3.79
C SER A 111 13.00 -7.75 4.52
N PRO A 112 14.21 -7.41 5.00
CA PRO A 112 15.01 -8.31 5.83
C PRO A 112 14.44 -8.47 7.26
N ARG A 113 13.40 -7.70 7.62
CA ARG A 113 12.76 -7.71 8.94
C ARG A 113 11.25 -7.79 8.80
N GLN A 114 10.65 -8.48 9.76
CA GLN A 114 9.19 -8.48 9.90
C GLN A 114 8.67 -7.10 10.34
N SER A 115 7.49 -6.78 9.87
CA SER A 115 6.70 -5.64 10.31
C SER A 115 5.25 -6.11 10.45
N GLU A 116 4.61 -5.83 11.58
CA GLU A 116 3.22 -6.21 11.87
C GLU A 116 2.91 -7.71 11.63
N GLY A 117 3.90 -8.57 11.94
CA GLY A 117 3.77 -10.04 11.77
C GLY A 117 3.90 -10.53 10.33
N ARG A 118 4.22 -9.65 9.37
CA ARG A 118 4.43 -9.98 7.95
C ARG A 118 5.82 -9.56 7.47
N ILE A 119 6.25 -10.08 6.35
CA ILE A 119 7.47 -9.64 5.65
C ILE A 119 7.03 -8.77 4.47
N PRO A 120 7.22 -7.43 4.56
CA PRO A 120 6.84 -6.53 3.47
C PRO A 120 7.62 -6.78 2.19
N VAL A 121 6.96 -6.60 1.04
CA VAL A 121 7.58 -6.52 -0.27
C VAL A 121 7.92 -5.06 -0.54
N LEU A 122 9.20 -4.72 -0.47
CA LEU A 122 9.68 -3.33 -0.56
C LEU A 122 9.65 -2.79 -1.99
N ASN A 123 9.85 -3.66 -2.97
CA ASN A 123 9.84 -3.30 -4.39
C ASN A 123 9.43 -4.50 -5.24
N THR A 124 8.69 -4.23 -6.30
CA THR A 124 8.34 -5.22 -7.33
C THR A 124 8.61 -4.65 -8.72
N GLU A 125 9.13 -5.51 -9.59
CA GLU A 125 9.15 -5.25 -11.04
C GLU A 125 8.14 -6.19 -11.70
N TYR A 126 7.28 -5.66 -12.54
CA TYR A 126 6.26 -6.43 -13.24
C TYR A 126 5.97 -5.85 -14.62
N THR A 127 5.41 -6.70 -15.46
CA THR A 127 4.82 -6.31 -16.75
C THR A 127 3.33 -6.59 -16.74
N THR A 128 2.58 -5.90 -17.57
CA THR A 128 1.16 -6.19 -17.79
C THR A 128 0.99 -6.95 -19.10
N GLN A 129 0.08 -7.93 -19.08
CA GLN A 129 -0.24 -8.74 -20.26
C GLN A 129 -1.75 -8.85 -20.43
N LYS A 130 -2.22 -8.49 -21.63
CA LYS A 130 -3.62 -8.76 -22.00
C LYS A 130 -3.78 -10.21 -22.44
N GLU A 131 -4.71 -10.89 -21.85
CA GLU A 131 -5.00 -12.30 -22.14
C GLU A 131 -6.46 -12.64 -21.92
N THR A 132 -6.89 -13.72 -22.54
CA THR A 132 -8.20 -14.30 -22.27
C THR A 132 -8.06 -15.30 -21.13
N LEU A 133 -8.73 -15.04 -20.01
CA LEU A 133 -8.68 -15.87 -18.82
C LEU A 133 -10.04 -16.49 -18.54
N THR A 134 -10.06 -17.75 -18.12
CA THR A 134 -11.25 -18.38 -17.56
C THR A 134 -11.18 -18.31 -16.04
N ALA A 135 -11.89 -17.36 -15.44
CA ALA A 135 -12.02 -17.26 -14.00
C ALA A 135 -12.91 -18.40 -13.47
N PRO A 136 -12.45 -19.22 -12.52
CA PRO A 136 -13.23 -20.32 -11.98
C PRO A 136 -14.41 -19.83 -11.14
N ALA A 137 -15.39 -20.70 -10.90
CA ALA A 137 -16.44 -20.44 -9.92
C ALA A 137 -15.83 -20.06 -8.56
N GLY A 138 -16.48 -19.14 -7.84
CA GLY A 138 -15.97 -18.60 -6.57
C GLY A 138 -15.05 -17.39 -6.73
N SER A 139 -14.53 -17.09 -7.93
CA SER A 139 -13.82 -15.84 -8.20
C SER A 139 -14.70 -14.64 -7.92
N VAL A 140 -14.11 -13.51 -7.51
CA VAL A 140 -14.84 -12.28 -7.23
C VAL A 140 -14.49 -11.18 -8.22
N ILE A 141 -15.49 -10.45 -8.67
CA ILE A 141 -15.37 -9.28 -9.55
C ILE A 141 -15.71 -8.05 -8.73
N ILE A 142 -14.74 -7.14 -8.60
CA ILE A 142 -14.83 -5.90 -7.83
C ILE A 142 -15.05 -4.77 -8.84
N ASP A 143 -16.30 -4.36 -9.03
CA ASP A 143 -16.62 -3.22 -9.90
C ASP A 143 -16.10 -1.93 -9.26
N MET A 144 -15.38 -1.13 -10.04
CA MET A 144 -14.79 0.12 -9.57
C MET A 144 -15.82 1.26 -9.46
N ASN A 145 -17.03 1.07 -9.97
CA ASN A 145 -18.12 2.04 -9.87
C ASN A 145 -18.89 1.90 -8.55
N GLN A 146 -18.18 2.01 -7.43
CA GLN A 146 -18.72 1.93 -6.08
C GLN A 146 -18.07 2.99 -5.18
N PRO A 147 -18.67 3.38 -4.04
CA PRO A 147 -18.11 4.39 -3.14
C PRO A 147 -16.67 4.06 -2.71
N ASN A 148 -16.38 2.79 -2.38
CA ASN A 148 -15.07 2.34 -1.92
C ASN A 148 -14.15 1.85 -3.06
N GLY A 149 -14.47 2.14 -4.33
CA GLY A 149 -13.66 1.71 -5.47
C GLY A 149 -12.21 2.21 -5.42
N ARG A 150 -11.99 3.46 -4.95
CA ARG A 150 -10.62 3.96 -4.79
C ARG A 150 -9.83 3.22 -3.70
N MET A 151 -10.50 2.78 -2.62
CA MET A 151 -9.90 1.94 -1.60
C MET A 151 -9.54 0.57 -2.17
N ALA A 152 -10.44 -0.03 -2.95
CA ALA A 152 -10.17 -1.30 -3.64
C ALA A 152 -8.94 -1.20 -4.55
N ALA A 153 -8.83 -0.12 -5.35
CA ALA A 153 -7.64 0.13 -6.16
C ALA A 153 -6.38 0.25 -5.31
N TRP A 154 -6.44 1.04 -4.22
CA TRP A 154 -5.28 1.19 -3.34
C TRP A 154 -4.81 -0.12 -2.73
N MET A 155 -5.75 -0.99 -2.36
CA MET A 155 -5.43 -2.31 -1.80
C MET A 155 -4.85 -3.27 -2.84
N LEU A 156 -5.31 -3.21 -4.10
CA LEU A 156 -5.02 -4.21 -5.12
C LEU A 156 -3.92 -3.81 -6.11
N GLU A 157 -3.61 -2.50 -6.23
CA GLU A 157 -2.55 -2.04 -7.13
C GLU A 157 -1.17 -2.37 -6.58
N PRO A 158 -0.31 -3.07 -7.35
CA PRO A 158 1.02 -3.46 -6.88
C PRO A 158 1.92 -2.30 -6.46
N SER A 159 1.79 -1.17 -7.13
CA SER A 159 2.59 0.04 -6.89
C SER A 159 2.04 0.95 -5.80
N ALA A 160 0.88 0.65 -5.23
CA ALA A 160 0.31 1.47 -4.17
C ALA A 160 1.04 1.25 -2.83
N PRO A 161 1.43 2.31 -2.12
CA PRO A 161 2.05 2.20 -0.80
C PRO A 161 1.14 1.51 0.19
N GLY A 162 1.64 0.49 0.88
CA GLY A 162 0.86 -0.28 1.84
C GLY A 162 -0.25 -1.14 1.21
N SER A 163 -0.16 -1.44 -0.10
CA SER A 163 -1.07 -2.36 -0.77
C SER A 163 -0.97 -3.78 -0.20
N LEU A 164 -1.91 -4.65 -0.58
CA LEU A 164 -1.87 -6.06 -0.18
C LEU A 164 -0.67 -6.81 -0.79
N VAL A 165 -0.13 -6.32 -1.92
CA VAL A 165 1.15 -6.78 -2.45
C VAL A 165 2.29 -6.39 -1.51
N TYR A 166 2.36 -5.12 -1.10
CA TYR A 166 3.36 -4.66 -0.13
C TYR A 166 3.32 -5.48 1.17
N TRP A 167 2.15 -5.76 1.69
CA TRP A 167 1.96 -6.53 2.92
C TRP A 167 2.10 -8.05 2.74
N GLY A 168 2.47 -8.52 1.55
CA GLY A 168 2.81 -9.90 1.28
C GLY A 168 1.63 -10.87 1.21
N PHE A 169 0.41 -10.38 0.99
CA PHE A 169 -0.75 -11.26 0.78
C PHE A 169 -0.66 -12.04 -0.52
N PHE A 170 0.12 -11.56 -1.48
CA PHE A 170 0.33 -12.17 -2.79
C PHE A 170 1.71 -12.82 -2.96
N ASN A 171 2.46 -13.07 -1.87
CA ASN A 171 3.83 -13.62 -1.93
C ASN A 171 3.97 -14.95 -2.68
N GLN A 172 2.87 -15.66 -2.94
CA GLN A 172 2.90 -16.90 -3.72
C GLN A 172 3.08 -16.66 -5.23
N VAL A 173 2.86 -15.44 -5.70
CA VAL A 173 2.90 -15.08 -7.13
C VAL A 173 3.79 -13.87 -7.44
N VAL A 174 4.35 -13.25 -6.41
CA VAL A 174 5.26 -12.09 -6.51
C VAL A 174 6.72 -12.51 -6.57
#